data_6acf33a557c700d93116b35b4a732c77
#
_entry.id   6acf33a557c700d93116b35b4a732c77
#
_cell.length_a   1.000
_cell.length_b   1.000
_cell.length_c   1.000
_cell.angle_alpha   90.00
_cell.angle_beta   90.00
_cell.angle_gamma   90.00
#
_symmetry.space_group_name_H-M   'P 1'
#
loop_
_entity.id
_entity.type
_entity.pdbx_description
1 polymer ?
#
loop_
_entity_poly.entity_id
_entity_poly.type
_entity_poly.pdbx_seq_one_letter_code
_entity_poly.pdbx_strand_id
1 'polypeptide(L)'
;MIEITDILLCIAAGLFAGVLNTIAGSGSVVTLSLLSFLGLPANIANGTNRIGLLFQSSASSLKFYRQGDLNLHNKWFLLSSTVLGTIGGVYIASVLDVASFEKIIGAIFLVLFFVVLLKPQRYLKKSKTLSKLLPLIFLFIGFYAGFIQAGAGVFMLAVMHAVWGKSFTELNPLKVFIILCVNGIALLGYSLVGQVDWGFGLALAIGQIGGGLIGVRLNNLKNNIEPIVRLLLLVLILASVAKFWNLY
;
A
#
# COMPACT_ATOMS: atom_id res chain seq x y z
N MET A 1 -13.87 23.82 -1.15
CA MET A 1 -13.04 23.92 -2.39
C MET A 1 -11.65 23.43 -2.02
N ILE A 2 -11.02 22.66 -2.89
CA ILE A 2 -9.63 22.21 -2.69
C ILE A 2 -8.73 23.43 -2.91
N GLU A 3 -7.91 23.76 -1.93
CA GLU A 3 -6.95 24.87 -2.03
C GLU A 3 -5.70 24.44 -2.83
N ILE A 4 -5.01 25.41 -3.43
CA ILE A 4 -3.75 25.16 -4.15
C ILE A 4 -2.71 24.53 -3.22
N THR A 5 -2.69 24.94 -1.96
CA THR A 5 -1.83 24.40 -0.90
C THR A 5 -2.06 22.90 -0.68
N ASP A 6 -3.32 22.45 -0.67
CA ASP A 6 -3.69 21.04 -0.49
C ASP A 6 -3.20 20.20 -1.69
N ILE A 7 -3.35 20.74 -2.91
CA ILE A 7 -2.87 20.10 -4.13
C ILE A 7 -1.35 19.92 -4.08
N LEU A 8 -0.61 20.97 -3.70
CA LEU A 8 0.86 20.90 -3.60
C LEU A 8 1.31 19.90 -2.52
N LEU A 9 0.64 19.87 -1.37
CA LEU A 9 0.89 18.90 -0.31
C LEU A 9 0.62 17.47 -0.79
N CYS A 10 -0.48 17.24 -1.51
CA CYS A 10 -0.79 15.94 -2.09
C CYS A 10 0.26 15.49 -3.11
N ILE A 11 0.74 16.38 -3.99
CA ILE A 11 1.80 16.06 -4.96
C ILE A 11 3.10 15.71 -4.23
N ALA A 12 3.52 16.51 -3.25
CA ALA A 12 4.75 16.29 -2.49
C ALA A 12 4.72 14.99 -1.67
N ALA A 13 3.64 14.78 -0.91
CA ALA A 13 3.43 13.55 -0.16
C ALA A 13 3.26 12.33 -1.08
N GLY A 14 2.58 12.51 -2.22
CA GLY A 14 2.46 11.50 -3.26
C GLY A 14 3.82 11.07 -3.81
N LEU A 15 4.72 12.02 -4.10
CA LEU A 15 6.08 11.72 -4.56
C LEU A 15 6.83 10.86 -3.54
N PHE A 16 6.83 11.27 -2.28
CA PHE A 16 7.48 10.53 -1.21
C PHE A 16 6.85 9.14 -1.00
N ALA A 17 5.52 9.09 -0.93
CA ALA A 17 4.77 7.84 -0.79
C ALA A 17 5.00 6.88 -1.97
N GLY A 18 5.08 7.39 -3.20
CA GLY A 18 5.35 6.59 -4.40
C GLY A 18 6.69 5.88 -4.34
N VAL A 19 7.75 6.56 -3.86
CA VAL A 19 9.06 5.94 -3.61
C VAL A 19 8.93 4.83 -2.59
N LEU A 20 8.31 5.12 -1.43
CA LEU A 20 8.14 4.16 -0.33
C LEU A 20 7.29 2.95 -0.73
N ASN A 21 6.20 3.16 -1.45
CA ASN A 21 5.34 2.08 -1.93
C ASN A 21 6.07 1.16 -2.89
N THR A 22 6.87 1.73 -3.79
CA THR A 22 7.61 0.93 -4.76
C THR A 22 8.69 0.10 -4.08
N ILE A 23 9.46 0.66 -3.16
CA ILE A 23 10.58 -0.04 -2.50
C ILE A 23 10.06 -0.97 -1.40
N ALA A 24 9.26 -0.44 -0.47
CA ALA A 24 8.87 -1.13 0.76
C ALA A 24 7.39 -1.54 0.83
N GLY A 25 6.50 -0.87 0.10
CA GLY A 25 5.06 -1.12 0.16
C GLY A 25 4.35 -0.47 1.36
N SER A 26 4.94 0.55 1.96
CA SER A 26 4.42 1.23 3.17
C SER A 26 4.01 2.70 2.95
N GLY A 27 4.19 3.24 1.75
CA GLY A 27 3.93 4.65 1.46
C GLY A 27 2.46 5.05 1.60
N SER A 28 1.51 4.11 1.50
CA SER A 28 0.08 4.38 1.69
C SER A 28 -0.25 4.93 3.08
N VAL A 29 0.59 4.67 4.08
CA VAL A 29 0.46 5.28 5.42
C VAL A 29 0.56 6.80 5.30
N VAL A 30 1.54 7.31 4.54
CA VAL A 30 1.77 8.75 4.35
C VAL A 30 0.58 9.41 3.71
N THR A 31 0.09 8.86 2.61
CA THR A 31 -1.01 9.45 1.82
C THR A 31 -2.34 9.37 2.53
N LEU A 32 -2.62 8.24 3.21
CA LEU A 32 -3.85 8.09 3.98
C LEU A 32 -3.87 9.05 5.18
N SER A 33 -2.75 9.19 5.88
CA SER A 33 -2.59 10.14 6.97
C SER A 33 -2.81 11.58 6.49
N LEU A 34 -2.15 11.97 5.39
CA LEU A 34 -2.32 13.31 4.82
C LEU A 34 -3.78 13.60 4.48
N LEU A 35 -4.45 12.73 3.73
CA LEU A 35 -5.85 12.92 3.35
C LEU A 35 -6.75 13.07 4.57
N SER A 36 -6.50 12.29 5.63
CA SER A 36 -7.22 12.42 6.89
C SER A 36 -6.93 13.75 7.60
N PHE A 37 -5.68 14.23 7.57
CA PHE A 37 -5.32 15.55 8.12
C PHE A 37 -5.92 16.72 7.32
N LEU A 38 -6.12 16.55 6.02
CA LEU A 38 -6.84 17.49 5.16
C LEU A 38 -8.37 17.42 5.33
N GLY A 39 -8.85 16.62 6.29
CA GLY A 39 -10.26 16.59 6.69
C GLY A 39 -11.13 15.58 5.94
N LEU A 40 -10.56 14.71 5.09
CA LEU A 40 -11.36 13.66 4.47
C LEU A 40 -11.75 12.61 5.52
N PRO A 41 -13.03 12.18 5.56
CA PRO A 41 -13.44 11.00 6.32
C PRO A 41 -12.58 9.79 5.94
N ALA A 42 -12.25 8.95 6.90
CA ALA A 42 -11.27 7.87 6.72
C ALA A 42 -11.62 6.88 5.60
N ASN A 43 -12.91 6.57 5.41
CA ASN A 43 -13.40 5.73 4.33
C ASN A 43 -13.19 6.38 2.94
N ILE A 44 -13.46 7.69 2.82
CA ILE A 44 -13.22 8.46 1.59
C ILE A 44 -11.71 8.59 1.35
N ALA A 45 -10.92 8.90 2.38
CA ALA A 45 -9.45 8.95 2.27
C ALA A 45 -8.88 7.61 1.76
N ASN A 46 -9.40 6.47 2.27
CA ASN A 46 -8.98 5.15 1.83
C ASN A 46 -9.31 4.86 0.35
N GLY A 47 -10.53 5.20 -0.10
CA GLY A 47 -10.93 5.05 -1.51
C GLY A 47 -10.14 5.99 -2.44
N THR A 48 -9.99 7.26 -2.04
CA THR A 48 -9.25 8.30 -2.76
C THR A 48 -7.78 7.92 -2.99
N ASN A 49 -7.14 7.36 -1.97
CA ASN A 49 -5.76 6.90 -2.06
C ASN A 49 -5.54 5.83 -3.17
N ARG A 50 -6.59 5.08 -3.54
CA ARG A 50 -6.51 4.05 -4.60
C ARG A 50 -6.18 4.63 -5.97
N ILE A 51 -6.58 5.87 -6.26
CA ILE A 51 -6.24 6.55 -7.51
C ILE A 51 -4.72 6.67 -7.64
N GLY A 52 -4.09 7.28 -6.66
CA GLY A 52 -2.63 7.48 -6.67
C GLY A 52 -1.87 6.16 -6.76
N LEU A 53 -2.30 5.15 -5.98
CA LEU A 53 -1.69 3.82 -5.98
C LEU A 53 -1.87 3.09 -7.31
N LEU A 54 -3.01 3.20 -7.97
CA LEU A 54 -3.27 2.60 -9.28
C LEU A 54 -2.30 3.17 -10.32
N PHE A 55 -2.24 4.50 -10.43
CA PHE A 55 -1.35 5.15 -11.40
C PHE A 55 0.13 4.90 -11.11
N GLN A 56 0.53 4.95 -9.83
CA GLN A 56 1.90 4.64 -9.40
C GLN A 56 2.29 3.20 -9.75
N SER A 57 1.45 2.23 -9.37
CA SER A 57 1.75 0.83 -9.63
C SER A 57 1.69 0.47 -11.11
N SER A 58 0.84 1.14 -11.91
CA SER A 58 0.83 1.03 -13.37
C SER A 58 2.15 1.48 -13.97
N ALA A 59 2.61 2.69 -13.62
CA ALA A 59 3.87 3.25 -14.12
C ALA A 59 5.07 2.40 -13.70
N SER A 60 5.11 1.97 -12.44
CA SER A 60 6.20 1.16 -11.89
C SER A 60 6.21 -0.25 -12.50
N SER A 61 5.05 -0.91 -12.64
CA SER A 61 4.95 -2.23 -13.27
C SER A 61 5.36 -2.21 -14.74
N LEU A 62 4.92 -1.19 -15.48
CA LEU A 62 5.34 -1.02 -16.87
C LEU A 62 6.86 -0.85 -17.00
N LYS A 63 7.47 -0.10 -16.07
CA LYS A 63 8.92 0.10 -16.07
C LYS A 63 9.66 -1.19 -15.73
N PHE A 64 9.24 -1.95 -14.70
CA PHE A 64 9.80 -3.26 -14.40
C PHE A 64 9.63 -4.26 -15.55
N TYR A 65 8.46 -4.23 -16.23
CA TYR A 65 8.24 -5.07 -17.41
C TYR A 65 9.21 -4.75 -18.55
N ARG A 66 9.41 -3.45 -18.86
CA ARG A 66 10.35 -3.01 -19.89
C ARG A 66 11.82 -3.31 -19.56
N GLN A 67 12.16 -3.44 -18.28
CA GLN A 67 13.49 -3.85 -17.80
C GLN A 67 13.70 -5.37 -17.84
N GLY A 68 12.64 -6.16 -18.09
CA GLY A 68 12.68 -7.63 -18.04
C GLY A 68 12.64 -8.21 -16.61
N ASP A 69 12.43 -7.37 -15.58
CA ASP A 69 12.43 -7.80 -14.18
C ASP A 69 11.12 -8.44 -13.74
N LEU A 70 10.01 -8.20 -14.47
CA LEU A 70 8.69 -8.71 -14.13
C LEU A 70 8.46 -10.10 -14.72
N ASN A 71 8.45 -11.13 -13.87
CA ASN A 71 8.16 -12.52 -14.25
C ASN A 71 6.85 -12.99 -13.63
N LEU A 72 5.84 -13.21 -14.47
CA LEU A 72 4.50 -13.67 -14.09
C LEU A 72 4.31 -15.18 -14.30
N HIS A 73 5.31 -15.91 -14.81
CA HIS A 73 5.20 -17.33 -15.10
C HIS A 73 4.81 -18.11 -13.83
N ASN A 74 3.75 -18.92 -13.93
CA ASN A 74 3.21 -19.71 -12.82
C ASN A 74 2.86 -18.91 -11.53
N LYS A 75 2.46 -17.62 -11.67
CA LYS A 75 2.06 -16.78 -10.53
C LYS A 75 0.58 -16.40 -10.53
N TRP A 76 -0.19 -16.85 -11.51
CA TRP A 76 -1.61 -16.53 -11.66
C TRP A 76 -2.46 -16.93 -10.46
N PHE A 77 -2.10 -18.02 -9.78
CA PHE A 77 -2.78 -18.46 -8.56
C PHE A 77 -2.66 -17.45 -7.41
N LEU A 78 -1.51 -16.76 -7.30
CA LEU A 78 -1.35 -15.67 -6.32
C LEU A 78 -2.24 -14.49 -6.67
N LEU A 79 -2.24 -14.13 -7.95
CA LEU A 79 -3.02 -13.01 -8.43
C LEU A 79 -4.51 -13.26 -8.21
N SER A 80 -5.04 -14.42 -8.63
CA SER A 80 -6.46 -14.76 -8.46
C SER A 80 -6.87 -14.80 -6.99
N SER A 81 -6.06 -15.42 -6.12
CA SER A 81 -6.34 -15.45 -4.68
C SER A 81 -6.36 -14.05 -4.07
N THR A 82 -5.39 -13.20 -4.44
CA THR A 82 -5.33 -11.83 -3.94
C THR A 82 -6.53 -11.00 -4.41
N VAL A 83 -6.90 -11.14 -5.68
CA VAL A 83 -8.06 -10.46 -6.28
C VAL A 83 -9.36 -10.86 -5.57
N LEU A 84 -9.59 -12.15 -5.35
CA LEU A 84 -10.77 -12.64 -4.62
C LEU A 84 -10.82 -12.08 -3.20
N GLY A 85 -9.69 -12.11 -2.50
CA GLY A 85 -9.59 -11.48 -1.18
C GLY A 85 -9.90 -9.99 -1.23
N THR A 86 -9.36 -9.28 -2.23
CA THR A 86 -9.56 -7.83 -2.40
C THR A 86 -11.05 -7.47 -2.53
N ILE A 87 -11.80 -8.22 -3.31
CA ILE A 87 -13.25 -8.01 -3.46
C ILE A 87 -13.95 -8.08 -2.10
N GLY A 88 -13.67 -9.11 -1.29
CA GLY A 88 -14.22 -9.24 0.06
C GLY A 88 -13.80 -8.10 0.98
N GLY A 89 -12.53 -7.69 0.94
CA GLY A 89 -12.01 -6.59 1.76
C GLY A 89 -12.65 -5.24 1.42
N VAL A 90 -12.79 -4.94 0.12
CA VAL A 90 -13.47 -3.71 -0.36
C VAL A 90 -14.92 -3.71 0.07
N TYR A 91 -15.65 -4.83 -0.11
CA TYR A 91 -17.04 -4.95 0.28
C TYR A 91 -17.23 -4.64 1.78
N ILE A 92 -16.47 -5.31 2.65
CA ILE A 92 -16.58 -5.06 4.10
C ILE A 92 -16.22 -3.61 4.44
N ALA A 93 -15.15 -3.05 3.88
CA ALA A 93 -14.75 -1.66 4.14
C ALA A 93 -15.80 -0.65 3.67
N SER A 94 -16.50 -0.94 2.56
CA SER A 94 -17.47 -0.02 1.96
C SER A 94 -18.80 0.07 2.72
N VAL A 95 -19.18 -0.99 3.48
CA VAL A 95 -20.42 -1.03 4.25
C VAL A 95 -20.24 -0.60 5.72
N LEU A 96 -19.02 -0.40 6.18
CA LEU A 96 -18.76 0.06 7.53
C LEU A 96 -19.09 1.57 7.67
N ASP A 97 -19.66 1.94 8.80
CA ASP A 97 -19.78 3.34 9.19
C ASP A 97 -18.41 3.98 9.46
N VAL A 98 -18.33 5.30 9.33
CA VAL A 98 -17.05 6.04 9.44
C VAL A 98 -16.38 5.82 10.78
N ALA A 99 -17.14 5.87 11.88
CA ALA A 99 -16.57 5.76 13.24
C ALA A 99 -15.98 4.36 13.49
N SER A 100 -16.67 3.30 13.06
CA SER A 100 -16.15 1.93 13.15
C SER A 100 -14.91 1.75 12.27
N PHE A 101 -14.93 2.31 11.05
CA PHE A 101 -13.81 2.25 10.13
C PHE A 101 -12.58 2.96 10.70
N GLU A 102 -12.72 4.15 11.29
CA GLU A 102 -11.63 4.90 11.93
C GLU A 102 -10.99 4.13 13.09
N LYS A 103 -11.80 3.51 13.96
CA LYS A 103 -11.29 2.69 15.05
C LYS A 103 -10.47 1.51 14.55
N ILE A 104 -10.95 0.83 13.50
CA ILE A 104 -10.25 -0.31 12.90
C ILE A 104 -8.95 0.14 12.24
N ILE A 105 -8.95 1.26 11.49
CA ILE A 105 -7.72 1.81 10.90
C ILE A 105 -6.71 2.18 11.99
N GLY A 106 -7.15 2.83 13.07
CA GLY A 106 -6.29 3.15 14.21
C GLY A 106 -5.62 1.91 14.79
N ALA A 107 -6.38 0.82 15.01
CA ALA A 107 -5.85 -0.44 15.48
C ALA A 107 -4.85 -1.06 14.48
N ILE A 108 -5.18 -1.05 13.18
CA ILE A 108 -4.27 -1.53 12.13
C ILE A 108 -2.97 -0.72 12.10
N PHE A 109 -3.06 0.60 12.21
CA PHE A 109 -1.88 1.47 12.24
C PHE A 109 -1.02 1.20 13.48
N LEU A 110 -1.63 0.92 14.64
CA LEU A 110 -0.87 0.50 15.82
C LEU A 110 -0.13 -0.82 15.60
N VAL A 111 -0.76 -1.81 14.96
CA VAL A 111 -0.08 -3.05 14.56
C VAL A 111 1.05 -2.77 13.57
N LEU A 112 0.82 -1.93 12.57
CA LEU A 112 1.85 -1.52 11.61
C LEU A 112 3.02 -0.78 12.27
N PHE A 113 2.76 0.02 13.31
CA PHE A 113 3.81 0.63 14.12
C PHE A 113 4.78 -0.42 14.67
N PHE A 114 4.27 -1.47 15.29
CA PHE A 114 5.10 -2.56 15.82
C PHE A 114 5.79 -3.36 14.70
N VAL A 115 5.12 -3.59 13.57
CA VAL A 115 5.75 -4.26 12.40
C VAL A 115 6.91 -3.44 11.84
N VAL A 116 6.77 -2.12 11.72
CA VAL A 116 7.83 -1.23 11.29
C VAL A 116 8.93 -1.13 12.34
N LEU A 117 8.57 -1.11 13.64
CA LEU A 117 9.51 -1.01 14.76
C LEU A 117 10.35 -2.29 14.92
N LEU A 118 9.76 -3.47 14.83
CA LEU A 118 10.41 -4.75 15.15
C LEU A 118 11.06 -5.42 13.94
N LYS A 119 10.65 -5.05 12.71
CA LYS A 119 11.12 -5.66 11.44
C LYS A 119 11.08 -7.20 11.43
N PRO A 120 9.97 -7.84 11.83
CA PRO A 120 9.89 -9.30 11.96
C PRO A 120 10.25 -10.03 10.66
N GLN A 121 10.05 -9.40 9.50
CA GLN A 121 10.40 -9.93 8.18
C GLN A 121 11.89 -10.29 8.03
N ARG A 122 12.79 -9.68 8.81
CA ARG A 122 14.24 -9.99 8.79
C ARG A 122 14.57 -11.36 9.41
N TYR A 123 13.65 -11.88 10.24
CA TYR A 123 13.82 -13.16 10.96
C TYR A 123 13.11 -14.33 10.27
N LEU A 124 12.40 -14.08 9.18
CA LEU A 124 11.68 -15.13 8.46
C LEU A 124 12.66 -16.07 7.75
N LYS A 125 12.57 -17.34 8.11
CA LYS A 125 13.33 -18.42 7.46
C LYS A 125 12.48 -19.09 6.37
N LYS A 126 13.14 -19.65 5.34
CA LYS A 126 12.47 -20.39 4.27
C LYS A 126 11.66 -21.55 4.86
N SER A 127 10.37 -21.64 4.47
CA SER A 127 9.45 -22.67 4.96
C SER A 127 8.71 -23.36 3.80
N LYS A 128 8.86 -24.67 3.70
CA LYS A 128 8.12 -25.49 2.72
C LYS A 128 6.61 -25.55 3.03
N THR A 129 6.23 -25.48 4.30
CA THR A 129 4.83 -25.52 4.72
C THR A 129 4.09 -24.27 4.24
N LEU A 130 4.70 -23.07 4.33
CA LEU A 130 4.12 -21.84 3.83
C LEU A 130 3.86 -21.88 2.32
N SER A 131 4.65 -22.63 1.55
CA SER A 131 4.46 -22.78 0.11
C SER A 131 3.11 -23.41 -0.26
N LYS A 132 2.65 -24.39 0.51
CA LYS A 132 1.34 -25.05 0.28
C LYS A 132 0.17 -24.14 0.65
N LEU A 133 0.35 -23.27 1.63
CA LEU A 133 -0.66 -22.34 2.13
C LEU A 133 -0.64 -20.99 1.38
N LEU A 134 0.25 -20.82 0.42
CA LEU A 134 0.49 -19.56 -0.24
C LEU A 134 -0.78 -18.92 -0.86
N PRO A 135 -1.66 -19.68 -1.58
CA PRO A 135 -2.90 -19.11 -2.09
C PRO A 135 -3.84 -18.60 -0.98
N LEU A 136 -3.95 -19.36 0.11
CA LEU A 136 -4.77 -18.97 1.25
C LEU A 136 -4.22 -17.71 1.95
N ILE A 137 -2.91 -17.66 2.15
CA ILE A 137 -2.24 -16.48 2.73
C ILE A 137 -2.45 -15.25 1.84
N PHE A 138 -2.34 -15.40 0.51
CA PHE A 138 -2.56 -14.30 -0.42
C PHE A 138 -4.03 -13.88 -0.54
N LEU A 139 -4.98 -14.79 -0.28
CA LEU A 139 -6.40 -14.45 -0.11
C LEU A 139 -6.60 -13.48 1.07
N PHE A 140 -6.00 -13.79 2.23
CA PHE A 140 -6.08 -12.92 3.41
C PHE A 140 -5.31 -11.60 3.23
N ILE A 141 -4.13 -11.63 2.59
CA ILE A 141 -3.40 -10.41 2.24
C ILE A 141 -4.21 -9.56 1.26
N GLY A 142 -4.88 -10.18 0.29
CA GLY A 142 -5.79 -9.51 -0.63
C GLY A 142 -6.98 -8.87 0.09
N PHE A 143 -7.62 -9.61 1.01
CA PHE A 143 -8.69 -9.07 1.85
C PHE A 143 -8.21 -7.83 2.63
N TYR A 144 -7.07 -7.95 3.32
CA TYR A 144 -6.46 -6.84 4.03
C TYR A 144 -6.14 -5.66 3.08
N ALA A 145 -5.55 -5.93 1.92
CA ALA A 145 -5.19 -4.90 0.95
C ALA A 145 -6.43 -4.26 0.28
N GLY A 146 -7.52 -4.99 0.11
CA GLY A 146 -8.81 -4.45 -0.32
C GLY A 146 -9.43 -3.55 0.74
N PHE A 147 -9.40 -3.99 2.00
CA PHE A 147 -9.91 -3.25 3.15
C PHE A 147 -9.09 -1.97 3.38
N ILE A 148 -7.77 -2.10 3.58
CA ILE A 148 -6.82 -1.00 3.73
C ILE A 148 -5.47 -1.36 3.12
N GLN A 149 -4.97 -0.55 2.20
CA GLN A 149 -3.72 -0.83 1.47
C GLN A 149 -2.45 -0.66 2.32
N ALA A 150 -2.54 0.06 3.46
CA ALA A 150 -1.37 0.46 4.25
C ALA A 150 -0.52 -0.75 4.67
N GLY A 151 0.74 -0.80 4.24
CA GLY A 151 1.68 -1.87 4.60
C GLY A 151 1.45 -3.23 3.90
N ALA A 152 0.42 -3.40 3.07
CA ALA A 152 0.13 -4.69 2.40
C ALA A 152 1.33 -5.20 1.58
N GLY A 153 2.07 -4.30 0.94
CA GLY A 153 3.27 -4.66 0.19
C GLY A 153 4.38 -5.24 1.05
N VAL A 154 4.50 -4.83 2.31
CA VAL A 154 5.46 -5.40 3.27
C VAL A 154 5.12 -6.86 3.56
N PHE A 155 3.85 -7.17 3.81
CA PHE A 155 3.37 -8.54 4.06
C PHE A 155 3.56 -9.43 2.82
N MET A 156 3.24 -8.92 1.62
CA MET A 156 3.47 -9.65 0.37
C MET A 156 4.95 -10.02 0.19
N LEU A 157 5.86 -9.06 0.36
CA LEU A 157 7.30 -9.29 0.25
C LEU A 157 7.81 -10.27 1.29
N ALA A 158 7.36 -10.13 2.55
CA ALA A 158 7.77 -11.01 3.64
C ALA A 158 7.38 -12.46 3.38
N VAL A 159 6.13 -12.71 2.97
CA VAL A 159 5.65 -14.07 2.67
C VAL A 159 6.34 -14.65 1.43
N MET A 160 6.47 -13.88 0.36
CA MET A 160 7.18 -14.34 -0.84
C MET A 160 8.65 -14.66 -0.54
N HIS A 161 9.32 -13.83 0.26
CA HIS A 161 10.70 -14.09 0.70
C HIS A 161 10.79 -15.40 1.50
N ALA A 162 9.90 -15.59 2.48
CA ALA A 162 9.87 -16.80 3.30
C ALA A 162 9.59 -18.08 2.50
N VAL A 163 8.84 -17.98 1.40
CA VAL A 163 8.54 -19.15 0.55
C VAL A 163 9.63 -19.43 -0.48
N TRP A 164 10.12 -18.40 -1.18
CA TRP A 164 11.03 -18.61 -2.31
C TRP A 164 12.50 -18.36 -1.98
N GLY A 165 12.81 -17.70 -0.85
CA GLY A 165 14.19 -17.38 -0.47
C GLY A 165 14.87 -16.35 -1.38
N LYS A 166 14.08 -15.64 -2.23
CA LYS A 166 14.57 -14.60 -3.11
C LYS A 166 14.68 -13.26 -2.36
N SER A 167 15.57 -12.39 -2.81
CA SER A 167 15.73 -11.06 -2.24
C SER A 167 14.45 -10.21 -2.42
N PHE A 168 14.26 -9.22 -1.56
CA PHE A 168 13.13 -8.28 -1.71
C PHE A 168 13.19 -7.52 -3.03
N THR A 169 14.39 -7.19 -3.50
CA THR A 169 14.61 -6.55 -4.80
C THR A 169 14.06 -7.39 -5.96
N GLU A 170 14.34 -8.71 -5.97
CA GLU A 170 13.86 -9.64 -7.00
C GLU A 170 12.34 -9.88 -6.93
N LEU A 171 11.74 -9.78 -5.74
CA LEU A 171 10.32 -10.02 -5.52
C LEU A 171 9.47 -8.77 -5.75
N ASN A 172 10.09 -7.61 -5.71
CA ASN A 172 9.43 -6.33 -5.76
C ASN A 172 8.62 -6.08 -7.05
N PRO A 173 9.12 -6.43 -8.26
CA PRO A 173 8.35 -6.28 -9.48
C PRO A 173 7.01 -7.03 -9.45
N LEU A 174 7.02 -8.28 -8.94
CA LEU A 174 5.80 -9.08 -8.79
C LEU A 174 4.84 -8.46 -7.75
N LYS A 175 5.36 -7.99 -6.60
CA LYS A 175 4.55 -7.28 -5.60
C LYS A 175 3.86 -6.06 -6.21
N VAL A 176 4.60 -5.24 -6.95
CA VAL A 176 4.04 -4.00 -7.55
C VAL A 176 2.95 -4.33 -8.55
N PHE A 177 3.11 -5.40 -9.33
CA PHE A 177 2.09 -5.85 -10.27
C PHE A 177 0.83 -6.39 -9.56
N ILE A 178 0.98 -7.15 -8.48
CA ILE A 178 -0.17 -7.59 -7.66
C ILE A 178 -0.90 -6.38 -7.07
N ILE A 179 -0.16 -5.39 -6.56
CA ILE A 179 -0.71 -4.14 -6.03
C ILE A 179 -1.48 -3.36 -7.11
N LEU A 180 -1.02 -3.36 -8.36
CA LEU A 180 -1.75 -2.77 -9.49
C LEU A 180 -3.14 -3.39 -9.64
N CYS A 181 -3.23 -4.71 -9.67
CA CYS A 181 -4.50 -5.42 -9.81
C CYS A 181 -5.44 -5.18 -8.60
N VAL A 182 -4.89 -5.23 -7.38
CA VAL A 182 -5.61 -4.92 -6.15
C VAL A 182 -6.23 -3.51 -6.20
N ASN A 183 -5.43 -2.50 -6.57
CA ASN A 183 -5.92 -1.12 -6.58
C ASN A 183 -6.90 -0.84 -7.73
N GLY A 184 -6.79 -1.54 -8.87
CA GLY A 184 -7.78 -1.46 -9.93
C GLY A 184 -9.16 -1.90 -9.46
N ILE A 185 -9.24 -3.06 -8.79
CA ILE A 185 -10.48 -3.60 -8.24
C ILE A 185 -10.98 -2.74 -7.07
N ALA A 186 -10.09 -2.33 -6.18
CA ALA A 186 -10.46 -1.52 -5.02
C ALA A 186 -11.00 -0.15 -5.45
N LEU A 187 -10.36 0.51 -6.42
CA LEU A 187 -10.84 1.79 -6.95
C LEU A 187 -12.23 1.65 -7.57
N LEU A 188 -12.47 0.60 -8.36
CA LEU A 188 -13.80 0.33 -8.91
C LEU A 188 -14.84 0.19 -7.80
N GLY A 189 -14.57 -0.64 -6.80
CA GLY A 189 -15.50 -0.88 -5.71
C GLY A 189 -15.81 0.39 -4.90
N TYR A 190 -14.78 1.13 -4.48
CA TYR A 190 -14.99 2.39 -3.73
C TYR A 190 -15.65 3.49 -4.56
N SER A 191 -15.39 3.54 -5.87
CA SER A 191 -16.04 4.50 -6.78
C SER A 191 -17.53 4.20 -6.92
N LEU A 192 -17.93 2.94 -6.99
CA LEU A 192 -19.34 2.54 -7.10
C LEU A 192 -20.18 2.95 -5.88
N VAL A 193 -19.55 3.05 -4.71
CA VAL A 193 -20.24 3.48 -3.47
C VAL A 193 -19.99 4.95 -3.12
N GLY A 194 -19.38 5.73 -4.02
CA GLY A 194 -19.15 7.16 -3.83
C GLY A 194 -18.08 7.51 -2.78
N GLN A 195 -17.19 6.57 -2.43
CA GLN A 195 -16.15 6.76 -1.43
C GLN A 195 -14.80 7.20 -2.06
N VAL A 196 -14.84 8.06 -3.08
CA VAL A 196 -13.64 8.53 -3.78
C VAL A 196 -13.75 10.03 -4.06
N ASP A 197 -12.78 10.80 -3.58
CA ASP A 197 -12.57 12.18 -4.00
C ASP A 197 -11.55 12.22 -5.14
N TRP A 198 -12.04 12.52 -6.35
CA TRP A 198 -11.22 12.52 -7.55
C TRP A 198 -10.19 13.65 -7.58
N GLY A 199 -10.49 14.82 -6.97
CA GLY A 199 -9.59 15.96 -6.94
C GLY A 199 -8.31 15.68 -6.17
N PHE A 200 -8.44 15.26 -4.91
CA PHE A 200 -7.31 14.84 -4.08
C PHE A 200 -6.60 13.61 -4.64
N GLY A 201 -7.36 12.65 -5.18
CA GLY A 201 -6.81 11.44 -5.75
C GLY A 201 -5.93 11.68 -6.96
N LEU A 202 -6.32 12.57 -7.88
CA LEU A 202 -5.51 12.93 -9.06
C LEU A 202 -4.27 13.74 -8.66
N ALA A 203 -4.38 14.66 -7.67
CA ALA A 203 -3.23 15.37 -7.14
C ALA A 203 -2.19 14.38 -6.54
N LEU A 204 -2.63 13.40 -5.75
CA LEU A 204 -1.77 12.34 -5.26
C LEU A 204 -1.14 11.52 -6.40
N ALA A 205 -1.90 11.21 -7.45
CA ALA A 205 -1.43 10.39 -8.57
C ALA A 205 -0.25 11.03 -9.31
N ILE A 206 -0.27 12.36 -9.51
CA ILE A 206 0.84 13.10 -10.13
C ILE A 206 2.14 12.85 -9.36
N GLY A 207 2.11 13.06 -8.05
CA GLY A 207 3.29 12.81 -7.19
C GLY A 207 3.68 11.34 -7.15
N GLN A 208 2.71 10.44 -6.96
CA GLN A 208 2.96 9.00 -6.81
C GLN A 208 3.52 8.35 -8.09
N ILE A 209 3.14 8.80 -9.30
CA ILE A 209 3.77 8.36 -10.55
C ILE A 209 5.26 8.67 -10.53
N GLY A 210 5.61 9.94 -10.27
CA GLY A 210 7.00 10.39 -10.19
C GLY A 210 7.79 9.59 -9.15
N GLY A 211 7.25 9.48 -7.94
CA GLY A 211 7.83 8.70 -6.84
C GLY A 211 7.98 7.23 -7.17
N GLY A 212 6.99 6.63 -7.81
CA GLY A 212 7.03 5.23 -8.26
C GLY A 212 8.16 4.97 -9.25
N LEU A 213 8.31 5.84 -10.25
CA LEU A 213 9.40 5.75 -11.24
C LEU A 213 10.79 5.95 -10.62
N ILE A 214 10.92 6.84 -9.65
CA ILE A 214 12.15 6.99 -8.84
C ILE A 214 12.39 5.72 -8.03
N GLY A 215 11.36 5.20 -7.35
CA GLY A 215 11.46 3.97 -6.57
C GLY A 215 11.93 2.76 -7.37
N VAL A 216 11.49 2.61 -8.64
CA VAL A 216 12.02 1.56 -9.55
C VAL A 216 13.50 1.73 -9.80
N ARG A 217 13.99 2.98 -10.01
CA ARG A 217 15.44 3.23 -10.18
C ARG A 217 16.23 2.90 -8.92
N LEU A 218 15.67 3.23 -7.76
CA LEU A 218 16.32 2.99 -6.47
C LEU A 218 16.23 1.53 -6.00
N ASN A 219 15.36 0.71 -6.58
CA ASN A 219 15.15 -0.69 -6.18
C ASN A 219 16.45 -1.49 -6.13
N ASN A 220 17.39 -1.22 -7.04
CA ASN A 220 18.65 -1.91 -7.17
C ASN A 220 19.82 -1.24 -6.42
N LEU A 221 19.58 -0.07 -5.82
CA LEU A 221 20.60 0.66 -5.08
C LEU A 221 20.56 0.30 -3.59
N LYS A 222 21.72 -0.02 -3.02
CA LYS A 222 21.89 -0.21 -1.58
C LYS A 222 21.98 1.18 -0.92
N ASN A 223 20.84 1.75 -0.52
CA ASN A 223 20.80 3.07 0.11
C ASN A 223 20.67 2.96 1.63
N ASN A 224 21.50 3.72 2.37
CA ASN A 224 21.44 3.85 3.83
C ASN A 224 20.33 4.80 4.33
N ILE A 225 19.30 5.04 3.54
CA ILE A 225 18.17 5.96 3.87
C ILE A 225 17.13 5.27 4.79
N GLU A 226 17.22 3.95 4.93
CA GLU A 226 16.25 3.14 5.69
C GLU A 226 15.95 3.67 7.11
N PRO A 227 16.93 4.09 7.94
CA PRO A 227 16.62 4.55 9.30
C PRO A 227 15.82 5.85 9.34
N ILE A 228 16.12 6.81 8.46
CA ILE A 228 15.39 8.09 8.40
C ILE A 228 13.96 7.88 7.95
N VAL A 229 13.76 7.12 6.87
CA VAL A 229 12.43 6.76 6.35
C VAL A 229 11.61 6.04 7.42
N ARG A 230 12.24 5.13 8.15
CA ARG A 230 11.59 4.40 9.24
C ARG A 230 11.14 5.31 10.36
N LEU A 231 11.98 6.23 10.81
CA LEU A 231 11.63 7.20 11.86
C LEU A 231 10.44 8.06 11.43
N LEU A 232 10.45 8.58 10.21
CA LEU A 232 9.34 9.35 9.65
C LEU A 232 8.04 8.54 9.61
N LEU A 233 8.09 7.28 9.16
CA LEU A 233 6.93 6.39 9.15
C LEU A 233 6.39 6.15 10.56
N LEU A 234 7.24 5.90 11.56
CA LEU A 234 6.83 5.69 12.93
C LEU A 234 6.12 6.91 13.51
N VAL A 235 6.65 8.11 13.28
CA VAL A 235 6.04 9.37 13.72
C VAL A 235 4.66 9.57 13.05
N LEU A 236 4.59 9.38 11.72
CA LEU A 236 3.34 9.52 10.97
C LEU A 236 2.28 8.51 11.42
N ILE A 237 2.68 7.26 11.68
CA ILE A 237 1.76 6.22 12.16
C ILE A 237 1.19 6.63 13.52
N LEU A 238 2.03 7.07 14.47
CA LEU A 238 1.56 7.48 15.80
C LEU A 238 0.63 8.69 15.74
N ALA A 239 0.98 9.71 14.95
CA ALA A 239 0.12 10.87 14.73
C ALA A 239 -1.25 10.47 14.13
N SER A 240 -1.25 9.51 13.20
CA SER A 240 -2.49 9.00 12.60
C SER A 240 -3.33 8.18 13.57
N VAL A 241 -2.72 7.34 14.41
CA VAL A 241 -3.42 6.62 15.48
C VAL A 241 -4.12 7.59 16.41
N ALA A 242 -3.40 8.62 16.86
CA ALA A 242 -3.96 9.65 17.74
C ALA A 242 -5.15 10.36 17.10
N LYS A 243 -5.09 10.65 15.79
CA LYS A 243 -6.20 11.24 15.05
C LYS A 243 -7.39 10.29 14.91
N PHE A 244 -7.19 9.04 14.46
CA PHE A 244 -8.29 8.11 14.24
C PHE A 244 -9.00 7.68 15.53
N TRP A 245 -8.35 7.84 16.67
CA TRP A 245 -8.93 7.57 17.98
C TRP A 245 -9.39 8.84 18.72
N ASN A 246 -9.38 9.99 18.02
CA ASN A 246 -9.80 11.30 18.57
C ASN A 246 -9.11 11.62 19.91
N LEU A 247 -7.78 11.40 19.97
CA LEU A 247 -7.00 11.67 21.18
C LEU A 247 -6.57 13.15 21.31
N TYR A 248 -6.83 13.96 20.29
CA TYR A 248 -6.63 15.44 20.27
C TYR A 248 -7.64 16.09 19.34
#